data_b3b2f3c2d8550181461084c29f284a62
#
_entry.id   b3b2f3c2d8550181461084c29f284a62
#
_cell.length_a   1.000
_cell.length_b   1.000
_cell.length_c   1.000
_cell.angle_alpha   90.00
_cell.angle_beta   90.00
_cell.angle_gamma   90.00
#
_symmetry.space_group_name_H-M   'P 1'
#
loop_
_entity.id
_entity.type
_entity.pdbx_description
1 polymer ?
#
loop_
_entity_poly.entity_id
_entity_poly.type
_entity_poly.pdbx_seq_one_letter_code
_entity_poly.pdbx_strand_id
1 'polypeptide(L)'
;MKDGWGNLTDEQKRELVDLYRTEKSGAVLADYVHDEYNVEITPANLGRRIREYRRVMNSNSKIHEEKTKGETYRQTQINENEVEVVYVGPKVHSLEDLLKATRVDEEEWEVLSHTVNVWEGFRAKKQKDLMIETGVITGTIEDGGGVTVVPLYQVKARLIRKNPVSIEPVIQPLKVEFPYLTLIPSKEKESSLKTALIISDPQFGFFRNDQIGDLEPFHDRDALSTMLELAIDLEPDETIWIGDLLDLPEWTTRFAVDPMMYLTTQPALMEAAMWLSLVKANTPESTKHVLLEGNHDKRLKDMMINRLPSAFGLKNLKVDGTEIRLETDSIYDLNNLLDLKSIGVDYISGYPNNSYWLDNLEVLHGNVARGKPLATVSGVVGQYNHSTIFGHIHSLERASRTLYTNRGIKTITSASVGCLCRLDYVVPGHKRGQDWQNGLGIVTYGNGIEQIDLLEIVNGTLAYNGKLYNGRTVKKDVQKMLKALHRR
;
A
#
# COMPACT_ATOMS: atom_id res chain seq x y z
N MET A 1 41.12 1.73 -0.52
CA MET A 1 40.84 3.08 -0.99
C MET A 1 40.70 4.00 0.20
N LYS A 2 41.43 5.11 0.27
CA LYS A 2 41.26 6.08 1.35
C LYS A 2 39.86 6.69 1.21
N ASP A 3 39.09 6.62 2.27
CA ASP A 3 37.81 7.26 2.44
C ASP A 3 38.04 8.79 2.38
N GLY A 4 37.57 9.46 1.35
CA GLY A 4 37.79 10.88 1.09
C GLY A 4 37.21 11.83 2.16
N TRP A 5 36.49 11.33 3.15
CA TRP A 5 35.88 12.10 4.24
C TRP A 5 36.88 12.99 5.02
N GLY A 6 38.13 12.52 5.16
CA GLY A 6 39.18 13.25 5.85
C GLY A 6 39.63 14.54 5.12
N ASN A 7 39.33 14.66 3.85
CA ASN A 7 39.70 15.81 3.03
C ASN A 7 38.69 16.97 3.08
N LEU A 8 37.49 16.71 3.69
CA LEU A 8 36.47 17.73 3.88
C LEU A 8 36.75 18.57 5.12
N THR A 9 36.48 19.87 5.03
CA THR A 9 36.54 20.80 6.18
C THR A 9 35.34 20.51 7.12
N ASP A 10 35.40 21.01 8.34
CA ASP A 10 34.34 20.86 9.30
C ASP A 10 33.04 21.59 8.88
N GLU A 11 33.17 22.69 8.15
CA GLU A 11 32.05 23.43 7.57
C GLU A 11 31.34 22.61 6.49
N GLN A 12 32.09 22.03 5.55
CA GLN A 12 31.56 21.11 4.52
C GLN A 12 30.92 19.86 5.12
N LYS A 13 31.49 19.31 6.20
CA LYS A 13 30.88 18.17 6.92
C LYS A 13 29.54 18.54 7.58
N ARG A 14 29.42 19.77 8.13
CA ARG A 14 28.14 20.26 8.69
C ARG A 14 27.10 20.46 7.60
N GLU A 15 27.46 21.07 6.50
CA GLU A 15 26.60 21.24 5.34
C GLU A 15 26.06 19.89 4.82
N LEU A 16 26.92 18.87 4.71
CA LEU A 16 26.52 17.52 4.33
C LEU A 16 25.58 16.84 5.33
N VAL A 17 25.69 17.14 6.63
CA VAL A 17 24.74 16.67 7.64
C VAL A 17 23.36 17.28 7.44
N ASP A 18 23.29 18.55 7.08
CA ASP A 18 22.01 19.23 6.83
C ASP A 18 21.38 18.81 5.50
N LEU A 19 22.17 18.68 4.45
CA LEU A 19 21.73 18.14 3.17
C LEU A 19 21.23 16.69 3.28
N TYR A 20 21.83 15.86 4.12
CA TYR A 20 21.40 14.48 4.36
C TYR A 20 20.03 14.38 5.07
N ARG A 21 19.56 15.47 5.68
CA ARG A 21 18.20 15.54 6.25
C ARG A 21 17.11 15.70 5.20
N THR A 22 17.43 16.42 4.12
CA THR A 22 16.53 16.68 3.00
C THR A 22 16.68 15.64 1.89
N GLU A 23 17.93 15.34 1.53
CA GLU A 23 18.31 14.37 0.50
C GLU A 23 18.73 13.04 1.14
N LYS A 24 17.85 12.08 1.23
CA LYS A 24 18.14 10.78 1.88
C LYS A 24 18.97 9.81 1.01
N SER A 25 19.28 10.16 -0.24
CA SER A 25 20.04 9.32 -1.16
C SER A 25 21.54 9.54 -1.00
N GLY A 26 22.24 8.52 -0.48
CA GLY A 26 23.71 8.55 -0.38
C GLY A 26 24.42 8.64 -1.75
N ALA A 27 23.77 8.24 -2.84
CA ALA A 27 24.30 8.35 -4.19
C ALA A 27 24.31 9.80 -4.67
N VAL A 28 23.20 10.51 -4.55
CA VAL A 28 23.07 11.93 -4.93
C VAL A 28 24.06 12.78 -4.15
N LEU A 29 24.23 12.52 -2.85
CA LEU A 29 25.18 13.24 -2.03
C LEU A 29 26.65 12.89 -2.34
N ALA A 30 26.95 11.69 -2.80
CA ALA A 30 28.29 11.33 -3.23
C ALA A 30 28.68 12.05 -4.53
N ASP A 31 27.72 12.16 -5.46
CA ASP A 31 27.88 12.93 -6.69
C ASP A 31 28.07 14.43 -6.36
N TYR A 32 27.27 15.00 -5.45
CA TYR A 32 27.42 16.37 -4.96
C TYR A 32 28.81 16.63 -4.35
N VAL A 33 29.31 15.72 -3.49
CA VAL A 33 30.64 15.82 -2.86
C VAL A 33 31.76 15.76 -3.91
N HIS A 34 31.58 14.97 -4.96
CA HIS A 34 32.49 14.89 -6.08
C HIS A 34 32.52 16.22 -6.86
N ASP A 35 31.35 16.73 -7.23
CA ASP A 35 31.20 17.89 -8.11
C ASP A 35 31.58 19.19 -7.41
N GLU A 36 31.19 19.40 -6.15
CA GLU A 36 31.40 20.64 -5.42
C GLU A 36 32.75 20.69 -4.68
N TYR A 37 33.20 19.54 -4.16
CA TYR A 37 34.42 19.52 -3.31
C TYR A 37 35.58 18.75 -3.94
N ASN A 38 35.39 18.16 -5.13
CA ASN A 38 36.37 17.33 -5.83
C ASN A 38 36.93 16.20 -4.94
N VAL A 39 36.04 15.56 -4.14
CA VAL A 39 36.36 14.48 -3.21
C VAL A 39 35.65 13.23 -3.59
N GLU A 40 36.40 12.15 -3.85
CA GLU A 40 35.81 10.84 -4.12
C GLU A 40 35.46 10.11 -2.82
N ILE A 41 34.19 9.79 -2.64
CA ILE A 41 33.67 8.98 -1.52
C ILE A 41 32.51 8.09 -2.02
N THR A 42 32.52 6.82 -1.63
CA THR A 42 31.41 5.93 -2.03
C THR A 42 30.14 6.27 -1.25
N PRO A 43 28.93 6.11 -1.87
CA PRO A 43 27.65 6.40 -1.21
C PRO A 43 27.49 5.72 0.16
N ALA A 44 27.92 4.45 0.27
CA ALA A 44 27.85 3.69 1.52
C ALA A 44 28.78 4.29 2.62
N ASN A 45 29.99 4.70 2.25
CA ASN A 45 30.93 5.31 3.17
C ASN A 45 30.47 6.72 3.58
N LEU A 46 29.97 7.52 2.64
CA LEU A 46 29.44 8.86 2.92
C LEU A 46 28.31 8.81 3.94
N GLY A 47 27.29 7.98 3.73
CA GLY A 47 26.17 7.84 4.66
C GLY A 47 26.60 7.33 6.04
N ARG A 48 27.62 6.45 6.13
CA ARG A 48 28.19 6.02 7.40
C ARG A 48 28.89 7.17 8.11
N ARG A 49 29.76 7.91 7.41
CA ARG A 49 30.54 9.03 7.95
C ARG A 49 29.67 10.19 8.42
N ILE A 50 28.62 10.53 7.68
CA ILE A 50 27.64 11.55 8.10
C ILE A 50 26.96 11.13 9.41
N ARG A 51 26.58 9.87 9.56
CA ARG A 51 25.97 9.37 10.82
C ARG A 51 26.97 9.38 11.99
N GLU A 52 28.22 8.99 11.76
CA GLU A 52 29.29 9.04 12.76
C GLU A 52 29.58 10.49 13.19
N TYR A 53 29.76 11.40 12.25
CA TYR A 53 30.00 12.81 12.51
C TYR A 53 28.84 13.46 13.28
N ARG A 54 27.61 13.17 12.91
CA ARG A 54 26.40 13.62 13.61
C ARG A 54 26.33 13.10 15.05
N ARG A 55 26.77 11.87 15.33
CA ARG A 55 26.88 11.35 16.70
C ARG A 55 27.90 12.12 17.52
N VAL A 56 29.06 12.41 16.96
CA VAL A 56 30.10 13.19 17.63
C VAL A 56 29.63 14.63 17.89
N MET A 57 28.99 15.29 16.93
CA MET A 57 28.43 16.62 17.14
C MET A 57 27.36 16.67 18.21
N ASN A 58 26.46 15.68 18.22
CA ASN A 58 25.41 15.61 19.24
C ASN A 58 25.95 15.20 20.63
N SER A 59 27.11 14.56 20.72
CA SER A 59 27.74 14.23 22.00
C SER A 59 28.58 15.36 22.59
N ASN A 60 29.13 16.22 21.76
CA ASN A 60 30.01 17.31 22.20
C ASN A 60 29.27 18.59 22.64
N SER A 61 27.97 18.70 22.42
CA SER A 61 27.24 19.96 22.63
C SER A 61 26.47 20.07 23.94
N LYS A 62 26.48 19.05 24.85
CA LYS A 62 25.56 19.05 25.99
C LYS A 62 26.11 18.65 27.38
N ILE A 63 27.32 18.10 27.50
CA ILE A 63 27.86 17.66 28.79
C ILE A 63 29.34 18.01 28.88
N HIS A 64 29.68 18.91 29.80
CA HIS A 64 31.07 19.12 30.22
C HIS A 64 31.30 18.35 31.52
N GLU A 65 32.09 17.28 31.49
CA GLU A 65 32.40 16.45 32.66
C GLU A 65 33.91 16.48 32.90
N GLU A 66 34.31 16.98 34.07
CA GLU A 66 35.68 16.99 34.52
C GLU A 66 35.86 16.02 35.70
N LYS A 67 36.75 15.04 35.55
CA LYS A 67 37.06 14.05 36.59
C LYS A 67 38.47 14.21 37.07
N THR A 68 38.63 14.54 38.32
CA THR A 68 39.91 14.47 39.03
C THR A 68 39.85 13.33 40.08
N LYS A 69 41.00 12.98 40.66
CA LYS A 69 41.11 11.84 41.56
C LYS A 69 40.16 11.96 42.77
N GLY A 70 38.94 11.34 42.67
CA GLY A 70 37.91 11.31 43.71
C GLY A 70 36.85 12.42 43.68
N GLU A 71 36.83 13.24 42.64
CA GLU A 71 35.89 14.34 42.47
C GLU A 71 35.36 14.35 41.04
N THR A 72 34.05 14.65 40.88
CA THR A 72 33.43 14.76 39.56
C THR A 72 32.63 16.06 39.51
N TYR A 73 32.92 16.88 38.49
CA TYR A 73 32.07 18.00 38.11
C TYR A 73 31.36 17.69 36.82
N ARG A 74 30.10 17.96 36.75
CA ARG A 74 29.27 17.82 35.51
C ARG A 74 28.45 19.07 35.32
N GLN A 75 28.53 19.63 34.13
CA GLN A 75 27.59 20.66 33.66
C GLN A 75 26.82 20.12 32.47
N THR A 76 25.50 20.19 32.53
CA THR A 76 24.60 19.71 31.48
C THR A 76 23.70 20.85 31.05
N GLN A 77 23.76 21.22 29.79
CA GLN A 77 22.83 22.17 29.19
C GLN A 77 21.48 21.46 28.99
N ILE A 78 20.42 21.96 29.66
CA ILE A 78 19.06 21.41 29.53
C ILE A 78 18.37 22.03 28.32
N ASN A 79 18.41 23.36 28.22
CA ASN A 79 17.96 24.15 27.07
C ASN A 79 18.75 25.47 27.02
N GLU A 80 18.42 26.39 26.13
CA GLU A 80 19.15 27.66 25.94
C GLU A 80 19.16 28.54 27.19
N ASN A 81 18.18 28.38 28.07
CA ASN A 81 17.98 29.18 29.27
C ASN A 81 18.17 28.41 30.57
N GLU A 82 18.49 27.11 30.53
CA GLU A 82 18.63 26.27 31.73
C GLU A 82 19.88 25.38 31.66
N VAL A 83 20.60 25.36 32.78
CA VAL A 83 21.80 24.54 32.98
C VAL A 83 21.70 23.78 34.30
N GLU A 84 22.13 22.52 34.32
CA GLU A 84 22.28 21.74 35.55
C GLU A 84 23.77 21.57 35.85
N VAL A 85 24.17 21.88 37.07
CA VAL A 85 25.54 21.74 37.58
C VAL A 85 25.52 20.71 38.74
N VAL A 86 26.40 19.75 38.67
CA VAL A 86 26.50 18.65 39.68
C VAL A 86 27.95 18.50 40.08
N TYR A 87 28.19 18.46 41.39
CA TYR A 87 29.46 18.04 41.98
C TYR A 87 29.26 16.77 42.81
N VAL A 88 30.21 15.86 42.73
CA VAL A 88 30.34 14.69 43.61
C VAL A 88 31.73 14.57 44.13
N GLY A 89 31.90 14.66 45.46
CA GLY A 89 33.22 14.59 46.07
C GLY A 89 33.26 15.14 47.53
N PRO A 90 34.44 15.20 48.15
CA PRO A 90 34.56 15.59 49.53
C PRO A 90 34.79 17.11 49.81
N LYS A 91 34.90 17.96 48.77
CA LYS A 91 35.35 19.36 48.93
C LYS A 91 34.26 20.40 48.83
N VAL A 92 33.16 20.12 48.13
CA VAL A 92 32.02 21.07 47.93
C VAL A 92 30.86 20.58 48.79
N HIS A 93 30.50 21.37 49.81
CA HIS A 93 29.56 20.96 50.85
C HIS A 93 28.21 21.73 50.75
N SER A 94 28.23 22.87 50.09
CA SER A 94 27.09 23.76 50.01
C SER A 94 26.81 24.23 48.57
N LEU A 95 25.66 24.87 48.36
CA LEU A 95 25.35 25.54 47.12
C LEU A 95 26.35 26.65 46.78
N GLU A 96 26.73 27.44 47.78
CA GLU A 96 27.71 28.53 47.58
C GLU A 96 29.06 28.00 47.13
N ASP A 97 29.51 26.90 47.72
CA ASP A 97 30.77 26.23 47.31
C ASP A 97 30.68 25.70 45.88
N LEU A 98 29.51 25.16 45.49
CA LEU A 98 29.27 24.69 44.12
C LEU A 98 29.31 25.84 43.11
N LEU A 99 28.60 26.96 43.38
CA LEU A 99 28.59 28.13 42.48
C LEU A 99 29.99 28.75 42.34
N LYS A 100 30.74 28.86 43.42
CA LYS A 100 32.15 29.31 43.40
C LYS A 100 33.06 28.36 42.62
N ALA A 101 32.94 27.08 42.83
CA ALA A 101 33.75 26.06 42.16
C ALA A 101 33.48 25.98 40.66
N THR A 102 32.26 26.18 40.26
CA THR A 102 31.82 26.12 38.84
C THR A 102 31.91 27.50 38.16
N ARG A 103 32.32 28.56 38.88
CA ARG A 103 32.41 29.92 38.38
C ARG A 103 31.13 30.40 37.66
N VAL A 104 29.99 30.08 38.24
CA VAL A 104 28.72 30.56 37.72
C VAL A 104 28.65 32.07 37.89
N ASP A 105 28.30 32.76 36.81
CA ASP A 105 28.02 34.18 36.85
C ASP A 105 26.66 34.42 37.45
N GLU A 106 26.63 34.89 38.70
CA GLU A 106 25.37 35.15 39.42
C GLU A 106 24.60 36.36 38.89
N GLU A 107 25.23 37.22 38.04
CA GLU A 107 24.52 38.29 37.34
C GLU A 107 23.68 37.73 36.16
N GLU A 108 24.17 36.68 35.52
CA GLU A 108 23.52 36.02 34.37
C GLU A 108 22.57 34.92 34.78
N TRP A 109 22.88 34.18 35.87
CA TRP A 109 22.15 32.99 36.27
C TRP A 109 21.49 33.10 37.63
N GLU A 110 20.29 32.53 37.78
CA GLU A 110 19.56 32.37 39.03
C GLU A 110 19.37 30.91 39.38
N VAL A 111 19.44 30.55 40.67
CA VAL A 111 19.23 29.20 41.14
C VAL A 111 17.76 28.86 41.17
N LEU A 112 17.31 28.01 40.30
CA LEU A 112 15.92 27.51 40.25
C LEU A 112 15.66 26.47 41.36
N SER A 113 16.61 25.58 41.58
CA SER A 113 16.56 24.56 42.64
C SER A 113 17.92 24.00 42.95
N HIS A 114 18.13 23.51 44.18
CA HIS A 114 19.36 22.79 44.54
C HIS A 114 19.05 21.63 45.46
N THR A 115 19.99 20.68 45.51
CA THR A 115 19.92 19.50 46.37
C THR A 115 21.33 19.18 46.89
N VAL A 116 21.44 18.92 48.17
CA VAL A 116 22.66 18.45 48.81
C VAL A 116 22.41 17.08 49.45
N ASN A 117 23.09 16.07 48.91
CA ASN A 117 23.08 14.72 49.46
C ASN A 117 24.42 14.44 50.14
N VAL A 118 24.41 13.82 51.29
CA VAL A 118 25.61 13.45 52.06
C VAL A 118 25.56 11.97 52.34
N TRP A 119 26.68 11.29 52.12
CA TRP A 119 26.87 9.89 52.53
C TRP A 119 28.28 9.65 52.97
N GLU A 120 28.49 8.54 53.70
CA GLU A 120 29.79 8.16 54.20
C GLU A 120 30.51 7.24 53.20
N GLY A 121 31.71 7.62 52.83
CA GLY A 121 32.62 6.82 52.00
C GLY A 121 33.75 6.22 52.87
N PHE A 122 34.10 5.01 52.60
CA PHE A 122 35.19 4.31 53.32
C PHE A 122 36.46 4.37 52.49
N ARG A 123 37.55 4.86 53.10
CA ARG A 123 38.89 4.88 52.52
C ARG A 123 39.81 3.98 53.28
N ALA A 124 40.33 2.91 52.68
CA ALA A 124 41.38 2.08 53.28
C ALA A 124 42.71 2.81 53.28
N LYS A 125 43.35 3.00 54.41
CA LYS A 125 44.74 3.44 54.51
C LYS A 125 45.64 2.26 54.13
N LYS A 126 46.30 2.36 53.01
CA LYS A 126 47.43 1.47 52.69
C LYS A 126 48.67 2.12 53.25
N GLN A 127 49.18 1.62 54.36
CA GLN A 127 50.50 1.95 54.84
C GLN A 127 51.41 0.76 54.49
N LYS A 128 52.42 1.04 53.65
CA LYS A 128 53.48 0.07 53.35
C LYS A 128 54.68 0.48 54.18
N ASP A 129 54.95 -0.25 55.19
CA ASP A 129 56.20 -0.17 55.91
C ASP A 129 57.22 -1.14 55.29
N LEU A 130 58.41 -0.61 54.99
CA LEU A 130 59.51 -1.39 54.43
C LEU A 130 60.30 -2.02 55.57
N MET A 131 60.33 -3.33 55.57
CA MET A 131 61.25 -4.05 56.46
C MET A 131 62.67 -3.95 55.92
N ILE A 132 63.54 -3.30 56.64
CA ILE A 132 65.00 -3.18 56.33
C ILE A 132 65.76 -3.94 57.33
N GLU A 133 66.31 -5.08 56.98
CA GLU A 133 67.33 -5.77 57.77
C GLU A 133 68.70 -5.60 57.14
N THR A 134 69.65 -5.11 57.89
CA THR A 134 71.06 -4.94 57.47
C THR A 134 71.25 -4.15 56.14
N GLY A 135 70.42 -3.16 55.94
CA GLY A 135 70.54 -2.27 54.70
C GLY A 135 69.96 -2.86 53.44
N VAL A 136 69.30 -4.01 53.51
CA VAL A 136 68.59 -4.65 52.35
C VAL A 136 67.10 -4.73 52.64
N ILE A 137 66.27 -4.38 51.66
CA ILE A 137 64.80 -4.51 51.75
C ILE A 137 64.47 -5.99 51.66
N THR A 138 64.03 -6.60 52.80
CA THR A 138 63.72 -8.03 52.87
C THR A 138 62.23 -8.38 52.80
N GLY A 139 61.33 -7.39 52.85
CA GLY A 139 59.91 -7.57 52.68
C GLY A 139 59.09 -6.30 52.91
N THR A 140 57.79 -6.40 52.67
CA THR A 140 56.81 -5.37 53.00
C THR A 140 55.77 -5.97 53.95
N ILE A 141 55.60 -5.32 55.10
CA ILE A 141 54.51 -5.69 56.03
C ILE A 141 53.28 -4.85 55.63
N GLU A 142 52.18 -5.48 55.24
CA GLU A 142 50.90 -4.81 55.14
C GLU A 142 50.25 -4.92 56.56
N ASP A 143 50.36 -3.82 57.30
CA ASP A 143 49.60 -3.73 58.56
C ASP A 143 48.14 -3.36 58.23
N GLY A 144 47.20 -4.00 58.97
CA GLY A 144 45.76 -3.85 58.75
C GLY A 144 45.30 -2.39 58.94
N GLY A 145 45.34 -1.66 57.88
CA GLY A 145 45.08 -0.24 57.88
C GLY A 145 43.64 0.08 58.28
N GLY A 146 43.48 0.92 59.28
CA GLY A 146 42.19 1.42 59.71
C GLY A 146 41.40 2.06 58.60
N VAL A 147 40.13 1.85 58.58
CA VAL A 147 39.20 2.49 57.64
C VAL A 147 38.95 3.92 58.14
N THR A 148 39.20 4.90 57.31
CA THR A 148 38.84 6.28 57.60
C THR A 148 37.51 6.58 56.87
N VAL A 149 36.48 6.94 57.64
CA VAL A 149 35.22 7.41 57.14
C VAL A 149 35.43 8.85 56.63
N VAL A 150 35.12 9.09 55.35
CA VAL A 150 35.20 10.43 54.76
C VAL A 150 33.76 10.76 54.25
N PRO A 151 33.21 11.89 54.69
CA PRO A 151 31.92 12.31 54.13
C PRO A 151 32.09 12.66 52.66
N LEU A 152 31.19 12.18 51.82
CA LEU A 152 31.11 12.50 50.41
C LEU A 152 29.82 13.30 50.19
N TYR A 153 29.91 14.29 49.36
CA TYR A 153 28.80 15.18 49.04
C TYR A 153 28.43 15.11 47.58
N GLN A 154 27.16 15.13 47.30
CA GLN A 154 26.64 15.47 45.97
C GLN A 154 25.89 16.79 46.09
N VAL A 155 26.39 17.81 45.47
CA VAL A 155 25.71 19.11 45.40
C VAL A 155 25.28 19.30 43.96
N LYS A 156 24.00 19.52 43.78
CA LYS A 156 23.36 19.69 42.48
C LYS A 156 22.58 21.00 42.47
N ALA A 157 22.74 21.82 41.43
CA ALA A 157 21.96 23.01 41.25
C ALA A 157 21.43 23.06 39.81
N ARG A 158 20.21 23.51 39.69
CA ARG A 158 19.57 23.85 38.42
C ARG A 158 19.47 25.37 38.34
N LEU A 159 20.03 25.90 37.28
CA LEU A 159 20.17 27.35 37.07
C LEU A 159 19.35 27.78 35.86
N ILE A 160 18.70 28.94 35.97
CA ILE A 160 17.94 29.56 34.89
C ILE A 160 18.55 30.94 34.59
N ARG A 161 18.57 31.37 33.34
CA ARG A 161 18.99 32.72 32.96
C ARG A 161 18.04 33.76 33.48
N LYS A 162 18.57 34.81 34.12
CA LYS A 162 17.77 35.96 34.61
C LYS A 162 17.12 36.73 33.48
N ASN A 163 17.82 36.84 32.35
CA ASN A 163 17.26 37.41 31.11
C ASN A 163 17.19 36.27 30.08
N PRO A 164 16.08 35.54 30.00
CA PRO A 164 15.94 34.47 29.03
C PRO A 164 16.08 35.06 27.61
N VAL A 165 16.94 34.44 26.81
CA VAL A 165 17.03 34.73 25.38
C VAL A 165 15.68 34.32 24.78
N SER A 166 14.80 35.28 24.58
CA SER A 166 13.57 35.11 23.82
C SER A 166 13.96 35.08 22.35
N ILE A 167 14.12 33.90 21.80
CA ILE A 167 14.01 33.72 20.36
C ILE A 167 12.51 33.71 20.06
N GLU A 168 11.88 34.86 20.10
CA GLU A 168 10.65 35.04 19.34
C GLU A 168 11.08 34.97 17.88
N PRO A 169 10.63 33.94 17.12
CA PRO A 169 10.75 34.03 15.69
C PRO A 169 9.93 35.26 15.31
N VAL A 170 10.60 36.33 14.87
CA VAL A 170 9.94 37.44 14.19
C VAL A 170 9.42 36.90 12.87
N ILE A 171 8.39 36.06 12.95
CA ILE A 171 7.55 35.73 11.81
C ILE A 171 6.68 36.98 11.63
N GLN A 172 7.22 37.95 10.90
CA GLN A 172 6.36 38.98 10.33
C GLN A 172 5.35 38.23 9.46
N PRO A 173 4.03 38.46 9.62
CA PRO A 173 3.04 37.87 8.77
C PRO A 173 3.35 38.26 7.34
N LEU A 174 3.82 37.31 6.54
CA LEU A 174 4.03 37.51 5.12
C LEU A 174 2.65 37.80 4.53
N LYS A 175 2.35 39.04 4.15
CA LYS A 175 1.19 39.35 3.34
C LYS A 175 1.44 38.79 1.95
N VAL A 176 1.02 37.54 1.74
CA VAL A 176 0.97 36.97 0.40
C VAL A 176 -0.32 37.44 -0.23
N GLU A 177 -0.23 38.45 -1.10
CA GLU A 177 -1.32 38.78 -2.01
C GLU A 177 -1.30 37.70 -3.10
N PHE A 178 -2.24 36.76 -3.03
CA PHE A 178 -2.47 35.81 -4.11
C PHE A 178 -3.07 36.59 -5.29
N PRO A 179 -2.42 36.63 -6.47
CA PRO A 179 -3.10 37.13 -7.66
C PRO A 179 -4.35 36.29 -7.86
N TYR A 180 -5.50 36.94 -8.06
CA TYR A 180 -6.69 36.23 -8.52
C TYR A 180 -6.34 35.58 -9.84
N LEU A 181 -6.15 34.25 -9.79
CA LEU A 181 -6.09 33.45 -11.02
C LEU A 181 -7.47 33.51 -11.66
N THR A 182 -7.65 34.39 -12.63
CA THR A 182 -8.77 34.30 -13.54
C THR A 182 -8.53 33.03 -14.33
N LEU A 183 -9.18 31.93 -13.93
CA LEU A 183 -9.25 30.72 -14.74
C LEU A 183 -9.94 31.12 -16.03
N ILE A 184 -9.17 31.42 -17.07
CA ILE A 184 -9.68 31.45 -18.43
C ILE A 184 -10.04 29.99 -18.68
N PRO A 185 -11.35 29.64 -18.87
CA PRO A 185 -11.69 28.29 -19.27
C PRO A 185 -10.90 28.05 -20.57
N SER A 186 -9.91 27.17 -20.49
CA SER A 186 -9.29 26.65 -21.69
C SER A 186 -10.46 26.08 -22.51
N LYS A 187 -10.56 26.44 -23.78
CA LYS A 187 -11.41 25.69 -24.71
C LYS A 187 -11.04 24.23 -24.45
N GLU A 188 -12.01 23.44 -23.99
CA GLU A 188 -11.82 22.03 -23.75
C GLU A 188 -11.15 21.45 -24.99
N LYS A 189 -9.87 21.14 -24.90
CA LYS A 189 -9.28 20.14 -25.77
C LYS A 189 -10.09 18.89 -25.47
N GLU A 190 -10.71 18.29 -26.49
CA GLU A 190 -11.31 16.97 -26.36
C GLU A 190 -10.35 16.10 -25.57
N SER A 191 -10.80 15.63 -24.41
CA SER A 191 -9.98 14.79 -23.55
C SER A 191 -9.55 13.57 -24.37
N SER A 192 -8.26 13.37 -24.53
CA SER A 192 -7.72 12.16 -25.15
C SER A 192 -7.82 10.94 -24.24
N LEU A 193 -8.41 11.10 -23.06
CA LEU A 193 -8.62 10.03 -22.09
C LEU A 193 -9.90 9.26 -22.46
N LYS A 194 -9.83 7.95 -22.26
CA LYS A 194 -10.91 7.00 -22.44
C LYS A 194 -11.39 6.47 -21.11
N THR A 195 -12.62 5.98 -21.10
CA THR A 195 -13.23 5.37 -19.91
C THR A 195 -13.62 3.92 -20.21
N ALA A 196 -13.22 2.99 -19.36
CA ALA A 196 -13.65 1.59 -19.40
C ALA A 196 -14.45 1.23 -18.15
N LEU A 197 -15.58 0.56 -18.34
CA LEU A 197 -16.36 -0.07 -17.27
C LEU A 197 -15.94 -1.54 -17.14
N ILE A 198 -15.46 -1.92 -15.95
CA ILE A 198 -14.98 -3.27 -15.64
C ILE A 198 -16.04 -4.00 -14.82
N ILE A 199 -16.45 -5.15 -15.31
CA ILE A 199 -17.54 -5.98 -14.78
C ILE A 199 -16.98 -7.38 -14.51
N SER A 200 -17.19 -7.91 -13.30
CA SER A 200 -16.59 -9.18 -12.88
C SER A 200 -17.60 -10.11 -12.24
N ASP A 201 -17.38 -11.41 -12.45
CA ASP A 201 -17.94 -12.50 -11.67
C ASP A 201 -19.47 -12.42 -11.46
N PRO A 202 -20.28 -12.21 -12.51
CA PRO A 202 -21.74 -12.29 -12.35
C PRO A 202 -22.19 -13.72 -12.07
N GLN A 203 -21.45 -14.72 -12.55
CA GLN A 203 -21.70 -16.15 -12.33
C GLN A 203 -23.14 -16.53 -12.69
N PHE A 204 -23.54 -16.23 -13.93
CA PHE A 204 -24.87 -16.67 -14.40
C PHE A 204 -25.04 -18.17 -14.22
N GLY A 205 -25.99 -18.55 -13.39
CA GLY A 205 -26.30 -19.92 -13.00
C GLY A 205 -27.54 -19.94 -12.15
N PHE A 206 -28.08 -21.15 -11.87
CA PHE A 206 -29.31 -21.29 -11.16
C PHE A 206 -29.32 -22.54 -10.28
N PHE A 207 -30.11 -22.48 -9.19
CA PHE A 207 -30.75 -23.63 -8.60
C PHE A 207 -32.16 -23.81 -9.21
N ARG A 208 -32.52 -25.06 -9.46
CA ARG A 208 -33.89 -25.44 -9.81
C ARG A 208 -34.64 -25.83 -8.56
N ASN A 209 -35.72 -25.15 -8.27
CA ASN A 209 -36.62 -25.55 -7.21
C ASN A 209 -37.59 -26.60 -7.77
N ASP A 210 -37.36 -27.88 -7.45
CA ASP A 210 -38.11 -28.99 -7.98
C ASP A 210 -39.60 -29.01 -7.55
N GLN A 211 -39.93 -28.31 -6.45
CA GLN A 211 -41.29 -28.23 -5.95
C GLN A 211 -42.19 -27.27 -6.74
N ILE A 212 -41.62 -26.18 -7.23
CA ILE A 212 -42.36 -25.12 -7.93
C ILE A 212 -41.89 -24.92 -9.38
N GLY A 213 -40.83 -25.59 -9.79
CA GLY A 213 -40.22 -25.47 -11.13
C GLY A 213 -39.53 -24.17 -11.42
N ASP A 214 -39.35 -23.30 -10.42
CA ASP A 214 -38.70 -21.99 -10.58
C ASP A 214 -37.16 -22.11 -10.55
N LEU A 215 -36.52 -21.18 -11.22
CA LEU A 215 -35.07 -21.04 -11.26
C LEU A 215 -34.64 -19.94 -10.31
N GLU A 216 -33.88 -20.29 -9.28
CA GLU A 216 -33.27 -19.32 -8.36
C GLU A 216 -31.88 -18.92 -8.84
N PRO A 217 -31.64 -17.64 -9.22
CA PRO A 217 -30.39 -17.20 -9.82
C PRO A 217 -29.25 -17.11 -8.81
N PHE A 218 -28.04 -17.40 -9.26
CA PHE A 218 -26.79 -17.13 -8.51
C PHE A 218 -26.32 -15.67 -8.68
N HIS A 219 -26.56 -15.09 -9.84
CA HIS A 219 -26.26 -13.70 -10.14
C HIS A 219 -27.25 -12.74 -9.47
N ASP A 220 -26.73 -11.56 -9.10
CA ASP A 220 -27.54 -10.52 -8.46
C ASP A 220 -28.18 -9.60 -9.52
N ARG A 221 -29.47 -9.82 -9.79
CA ARG A 221 -30.22 -9.04 -10.80
C ARG A 221 -30.41 -7.59 -10.42
N ASP A 222 -30.39 -7.23 -9.13
CA ASP A 222 -30.47 -5.84 -8.69
C ASP A 222 -29.11 -5.14 -8.90
N ALA A 223 -28.00 -5.81 -8.58
CA ALA A 223 -26.66 -5.32 -8.87
C ALA A 223 -26.41 -5.16 -10.38
N LEU A 224 -26.84 -6.14 -11.19
CA LEU A 224 -26.78 -6.06 -12.67
C LEU A 224 -27.63 -4.91 -13.24
N SER A 225 -28.82 -4.67 -12.68
CA SER A 225 -29.65 -3.54 -13.09
C SER A 225 -29.01 -2.20 -12.76
N THR A 226 -28.35 -2.10 -11.60
CA THR A 226 -27.57 -0.93 -11.17
C THR A 226 -26.38 -0.70 -12.07
N MET A 227 -25.64 -1.76 -12.42
CA MET A 227 -24.55 -1.72 -13.39
C MET A 227 -25.03 -1.21 -14.76
N LEU A 228 -26.17 -1.71 -15.26
CA LEU A 228 -26.73 -1.26 -16.54
C LEU A 228 -27.14 0.23 -16.49
N GLU A 229 -27.78 0.69 -15.43
CA GLU A 229 -28.14 2.10 -15.23
C GLU A 229 -26.90 2.99 -15.22
N LEU A 230 -25.81 2.55 -14.55
CA LEU A 230 -24.53 3.25 -14.58
C LEU A 230 -23.90 3.25 -15.97
N ALA A 231 -23.93 2.14 -16.70
CA ALA A 231 -23.35 2.04 -18.04
C ALA A 231 -24.03 2.99 -19.02
N ILE A 232 -25.36 3.17 -18.91
CA ILE A 232 -26.15 4.12 -19.71
C ILE A 232 -25.70 5.57 -19.45
N ASP A 233 -25.51 5.95 -18.19
CA ASP A 233 -25.14 7.34 -17.83
C ASP A 233 -23.64 7.62 -18.04
N LEU A 234 -22.79 6.60 -17.92
CA LEU A 234 -21.33 6.71 -18.08
C LEU A 234 -20.91 6.82 -19.55
N GLU A 235 -21.67 6.22 -20.48
CA GLU A 235 -21.33 6.12 -21.90
C GLU A 235 -19.86 5.71 -22.13
N PRO A 236 -19.40 4.56 -21.60
CA PRO A 236 -17.99 4.21 -21.60
C PRO A 236 -17.47 3.94 -23.02
N ASP A 237 -16.17 4.22 -23.26
CA ASP A 237 -15.50 3.81 -24.52
C ASP A 237 -15.36 2.29 -24.62
N GLU A 238 -15.24 1.62 -23.48
CA GLU A 238 -15.14 0.16 -23.43
C GLU A 238 -15.92 -0.42 -22.24
N THR A 239 -16.58 -1.57 -22.45
CA THR A 239 -17.09 -2.43 -21.38
C THR A 239 -16.32 -3.73 -21.40
N ILE A 240 -15.77 -4.13 -20.26
CA ILE A 240 -14.93 -5.30 -20.17
C ILE A 240 -15.45 -6.22 -19.08
N TRP A 241 -15.98 -7.38 -19.50
CA TRP A 241 -16.38 -8.48 -18.62
C TRP A 241 -15.14 -9.34 -18.37
N ILE A 242 -14.65 -9.35 -17.14
CA ILE A 242 -13.35 -9.95 -16.83
C ILE A 242 -13.42 -11.42 -16.37
N GLY A 243 -14.38 -12.16 -16.88
CA GLY A 243 -14.51 -13.60 -16.70
C GLY A 243 -15.47 -14.03 -15.60
N ASP A 244 -15.59 -15.35 -15.46
CA ASP A 244 -16.60 -16.01 -14.66
C ASP A 244 -18.01 -15.46 -14.95
N LEU A 245 -18.25 -15.26 -16.26
CA LEU A 245 -19.56 -14.84 -16.75
C LEU A 245 -20.61 -15.87 -16.36
N LEU A 246 -20.32 -17.14 -16.58
CA LEU A 246 -21.17 -18.27 -16.22
C LEU A 246 -20.63 -18.99 -15.00
N ASP A 247 -21.51 -19.53 -14.13
CA ASP A 247 -21.07 -20.41 -13.04
C ASP A 247 -20.81 -21.85 -13.50
N LEU A 248 -21.63 -22.39 -14.39
CA LEU A 248 -21.51 -23.73 -14.96
C LEU A 248 -21.26 -24.84 -13.90
N PRO A 249 -22.06 -24.97 -12.83
CA PRO A 249 -21.79 -25.93 -11.77
C PRO A 249 -21.90 -27.38 -12.24
N GLU A 250 -22.79 -27.69 -13.18
CA GLU A 250 -22.96 -29.07 -13.74
C GLU A 250 -21.77 -29.50 -14.62
N TRP A 251 -20.90 -28.59 -15.01
CA TRP A 251 -19.69 -28.85 -15.84
C TRP A 251 -18.42 -28.95 -15.01
N THR A 252 -18.53 -28.95 -13.68
CA THR A 252 -17.34 -29.11 -12.84
C THR A 252 -16.93 -30.57 -12.69
N THR A 253 -15.61 -30.78 -12.59
CA THR A 253 -15.03 -32.11 -12.24
C THR A 253 -14.46 -32.12 -10.82
N ARG A 254 -14.56 -31.02 -10.10
CA ARG A 254 -13.86 -30.81 -8.81
C ARG A 254 -14.66 -31.27 -7.60
N PHE A 255 -15.99 -31.28 -7.69
CA PHE A 255 -16.90 -31.66 -6.60
C PHE A 255 -18.17 -32.30 -7.14
N ALA A 256 -18.91 -32.99 -6.27
CA ALA A 256 -20.23 -33.55 -6.60
C ALA A 256 -21.23 -32.40 -6.80
N VAL A 257 -21.94 -32.46 -7.90
CA VAL A 257 -22.97 -31.45 -8.27
C VAL A 257 -24.31 -31.82 -7.63
N ASP A 258 -24.93 -30.84 -6.99
CA ASP A 258 -26.28 -31.00 -6.49
C ASP A 258 -27.27 -31.20 -7.68
N PRO A 259 -28.15 -32.21 -7.65
CA PRO A 259 -29.15 -32.43 -8.71
C PRO A 259 -30.03 -31.20 -9.00
N MET A 260 -30.26 -30.33 -8.02
CA MET A 260 -30.95 -29.04 -8.23
C MET A 260 -30.27 -28.08 -9.19
N MET A 261 -29.00 -28.33 -9.53
CA MET A 261 -28.25 -27.56 -10.53
C MET A 261 -28.32 -28.16 -11.93
N TYR A 262 -28.94 -29.33 -12.11
CA TYR A 262 -29.04 -29.99 -13.42
C TYR A 262 -29.99 -29.28 -14.36
N LEU A 263 -29.65 -29.28 -15.63
CA LEU A 263 -30.41 -28.62 -16.72
C LEU A 263 -30.52 -27.10 -16.55
N THR A 264 -29.56 -26.47 -15.89
CA THR A 264 -29.53 -25.03 -15.67
C THR A 264 -28.59 -24.29 -16.60
N THR A 265 -27.75 -25.00 -17.37
CA THR A 265 -26.82 -24.41 -18.35
C THR A 265 -27.55 -23.58 -19.41
N GLN A 266 -28.60 -24.11 -20.04
CA GLN A 266 -29.31 -23.36 -21.09
C GLN A 266 -29.96 -22.08 -20.57
N PRO A 267 -30.71 -22.07 -19.45
CA PRO A 267 -31.18 -20.82 -18.86
C PRO A 267 -30.08 -19.83 -18.51
N ALA A 268 -28.94 -20.30 -18.03
CA ALA A 268 -27.78 -19.43 -17.72
C ALA A 268 -27.20 -18.74 -18.97
N LEU A 269 -27.02 -19.52 -20.05
CA LEU A 269 -26.59 -18.97 -21.34
C LEU A 269 -27.57 -17.91 -21.87
N MET A 270 -28.89 -18.19 -21.78
CA MET A 270 -29.90 -17.27 -22.27
C MET A 270 -29.91 -15.95 -21.48
N GLU A 271 -29.79 -16.01 -20.16
CA GLU A 271 -29.78 -14.80 -19.34
C GLU A 271 -28.47 -14.02 -19.49
N ALA A 272 -27.32 -14.71 -19.57
CA ALA A 272 -26.03 -14.07 -19.85
C ALA A 272 -26.05 -13.33 -21.21
N ALA A 273 -26.52 -13.99 -22.27
CA ALA A 273 -26.66 -13.35 -23.59
C ALA A 273 -27.60 -12.14 -23.56
N MET A 274 -28.71 -12.23 -22.81
CA MET A 274 -29.64 -11.11 -22.61
C MET A 274 -28.93 -9.90 -21.97
N TRP A 275 -28.17 -10.11 -20.88
CA TRP A 275 -27.48 -9.02 -20.19
C TRP A 275 -26.37 -8.40 -21.05
N LEU A 276 -25.61 -9.21 -21.76
CA LEU A 276 -24.61 -8.71 -22.72
C LEU A 276 -25.27 -7.85 -23.81
N SER A 277 -26.38 -8.35 -24.36
CA SER A 277 -27.16 -7.61 -25.39
C SER A 277 -27.75 -6.31 -24.85
N LEU A 278 -28.24 -6.29 -23.59
CA LEU A 278 -28.76 -5.08 -22.96
C LEU A 278 -27.68 -4.02 -22.80
N VAL A 279 -26.48 -4.39 -22.34
CA VAL A 279 -25.37 -3.46 -22.22
C VAL A 279 -24.98 -2.93 -23.58
N LYS A 280 -24.86 -3.80 -24.60
CA LYS A 280 -24.55 -3.39 -25.98
C LYS A 280 -25.58 -2.43 -26.56
N ALA A 281 -26.87 -2.71 -26.37
CA ALA A 281 -27.95 -1.91 -26.94
C ALA A 281 -28.14 -0.54 -26.25
N ASN A 282 -27.63 -0.37 -25.03
CA ASN A 282 -27.83 0.82 -24.20
C ASN A 282 -26.54 1.62 -23.95
N THR A 283 -25.47 1.31 -24.64
CA THR A 283 -24.22 2.09 -24.69
C THR A 283 -24.01 2.66 -26.10
N PRO A 284 -23.16 3.67 -26.28
CA PRO A 284 -22.85 4.22 -27.62
C PRO A 284 -22.43 3.13 -28.60
N GLU A 285 -22.75 3.30 -29.89
CA GLU A 285 -22.38 2.34 -30.94
C GLU A 285 -20.85 2.17 -31.03
N SER A 286 -20.10 3.23 -30.72
CA SER A 286 -18.64 3.24 -30.68
C SER A 286 -18.02 2.49 -29.49
N THR A 287 -18.83 2.16 -28.47
CA THR A 287 -18.35 1.41 -27.31
C THR A 287 -17.87 0.03 -27.71
N LYS A 288 -16.65 -0.30 -27.36
CA LYS A 288 -16.09 -1.64 -27.54
C LYS A 288 -16.49 -2.55 -26.38
N HIS A 289 -16.95 -3.77 -26.71
CA HIS A 289 -17.35 -4.77 -25.72
C HIS A 289 -16.41 -5.95 -25.74
N VAL A 290 -15.84 -6.30 -24.58
CA VAL A 290 -14.85 -7.37 -24.44
C VAL A 290 -15.29 -8.33 -23.34
N LEU A 291 -15.13 -9.62 -23.56
CA LEU A 291 -15.31 -10.68 -22.57
C LEU A 291 -14.03 -11.51 -22.46
N LEU A 292 -13.45 -11.58 -21.28
CA LEU A 292 -12.35 -12.48 -20.96
C LEU A 292 -12.90 -13.81 -20.44
N GLU A 293 -12.24 -14.93 -20.79
CA GLU A 293 -12.55 -16.24 -20.20
C GLU A 293 -12.09 -16.30 -18.75
N GLY A 294 -12.97 -16.66 -17.81
CA GLY A 294 -12.65 -16.98 -16.43
C GLY A 294 -12.49 -18.48 -16.18
N ASN A 295 -12.23 -18.88 -14.93
CA ASN A 295 -12.05 -20.28 -14.58
C ASN A 295 -13.36 -21.09 -14.61
N HIS A 296 -14.51 -20.45 -14.36
CA HIS A 296 -15.82 -21.10 -14.49
C HIS A 296 -16.22 -21.24 -15.96
N ASP A 297 -16.00 -20.23 -16.77
CA ASP A 297 -16.28 -20.27 -18.20
C ASP A 297 -15.51 -21.42 -18.91
N LYS A 298 -14.30 -21.70 -18.45
CA LYS A 298 -13.46 -22.78 -18.96
C LYS A 298 -13.99 -24.18 -18.59
N ARG A 299 -14.87 -24.34 -17.59
CA ARG A 299 -15.36 -25.66 -17.12
C ARG A 299 -15.94 -26.49 -18.26
N LEU A 300 -16.69 -25.88 -19.17
CA LEU A 300 -17.28 -26.56 -20.33
C LEU A 300 -16.18 -27.20 -21.21
N LYS A 301 -15.16 -26.44 -21.55
CA LYS A 301 -14.02 -26.92 -22.34
C LYS A 301 -13.24 -28.04 -21.61
N ASP A 302 -12.96 -27.85 -20.33
CA ASP A 302 -12.27 -28.84 -19.51
C ASP A 302 -13.08 -30.14 -19.37
N MET A 303 -14.41 -30.07 -19.25
CA MET A 303 -15.28 -31.24 -19.22
C MET A 303 -15.21 -32.01 -20.55
N MET A 304 -15.25 -31.30 -21.68
CA MET A 304 -15.13 -31.98 -22.99
C MET A 304 -13.80 -32.68 -23.15
N ILE A 305 -12.70 -31.99 -22.83
CA ILE A 305 -11.37 -32.61 -22.91
C ILE A 305 -11.28 -33.84 -22.02
N ASN A 306 -11.82 -33.79 -20.81
CA ASN A 306 -11.64 -34.84 -19.80
C ASN A 306 -12.68 -35.96 -19.90
N ARG A 307 -13.91 -35.69 -20.37
CA ARG A 307 -15.05 -36.62 -20.32
C ARG A 307 -15.67 -36.89 -21.66
N LEU A 308 -15.61 -35.98 -22.60
CA LEU A 308 -16.25 -36.08 -23.92
C LEU A 308 -15.26 -35.68 -25.05
N PRO A 309 -14.10 -36.33 -25.16
CA PRO A 309 -13.08 -35.95 -26.14
C PRO A 309 -13.57 -36.01 -27.60
N SER A 310 -14.57 -36.86 -27.88
CA SER A 310 -15.17 -36.95 -29.22
C SER A 310 -16.04 -35.71 -29.57
N ALA A 311 -16.50 -34.98 -28.59
CA ALA A 311 -17.25 -33.71 -28.81
C ALA A 311 -16.32 -32.50 -28.93
N PHE A 312 -15.08 -32.64 -28.47
CA PHE A 312 -14.11 -31.54 -28.51
C PHE A 312 -13.73 -31.20 -29.96
N GLY A 313 -13.94 -29.95 -30.35
CA GLY A 313 -13.58 -29.46 -31.69
C GLY A 313 -14.63 -29.75 -32.76
N LEU A 314 -15.81 -30.34 -32.42
CA LEU A 314 -16.92 -30.42 -33.37
C LEU A 314 -17.35 -29.02 -33.80
N LYS A 315 -17.60 -28.86 -35.11
CA LYS A 315 -17.98 -27.59 -35.75
C LYS A 315 -19.29 -27.72 -36.48
N ASN A 316 -20.06 -26.64 -36.50
CA ASN A 316 -21.26 -26.60 -37.35
C ASN A 316 -20.88 -26.59 -38.82
N LEU A 317 -21.75 -27.26 -39.61
CA LEU A 317 -21.68 -27.26 -41.06
C LEU A 317 -22.66 -26.24 -41.60
N LYS A 318 -22.20 -25.36 -42.51
CA LYS A 318 -23.08 -24.54 -43.37
C LYS A 318 -23.09 -25.15 -44.76
N VAL A 319 -24.28 -25.44 -45.24
CA VAL A 319 -24.49 -25.96 -46.61
C VAL A 319 -25.16 -24.88 -47.42
N ASP A 320 -24.51 -24.45 -48.49
CA ASP A 320 -25.05 -23.50 -49.46
C ASP A 320 -24.98 -24.14 -50.87
N GLY A 321 -26.14 -24.65 -51.32
CA GLY A 321 -26.20 -25.46 -52.53
C GLY A 321 -25.35 -26.72 -52.44
N THR A 322 -24.26 -26.80 -53.20
CA THR A 322 -23.28 -27.92 -53.17
C THR A 322 -22.04 -27.65 -52.36
N GLU A 323 -21.91 -26.43 -51.82
CA GLU A 323 -20.76 -26.03 -51.01
C GLU A 323 -21.00 -26.34 -49.53
N ILE A 324 -20.03 -27.06 -48.93
CA ILE A 324 -20.05 -27.36 -47.49
C ILE A 324 -18.92 -26.57 -46.85
N ARG A 325 -19.26 -25.70 -45.89
CA ARG A 325 -18.32 -24.88 -45.11
C ARG A 325 -18.39 -25.29 -43.63
N LEU A 326 -17.23 -25.35 -42.98
CA LEU A 326 -17.13 -25.50 -41.53
C LEU A 326 -17.11 -24.11 -40.90
N GLU A 327 -17.84 -23.92 -39.82
CA GLU A 327 -17.70 -22.74 -38.98
C GLU A 327 -16.32 -22.71 -38.32
N THR A 328 -15.84 -21.52 -37.94
CA THR A 328 -14.50 -21.34 -37.38
C THR A 328 -14.39 -21.90 -35.97
N ASP A 329 -15.42 -21.71 -35.15
CA ASP A 329 -15.41 -22.04 -33.73
C ASP A 329 -16.08 -23.39 -33.47
N SER A 330 -15.74 -24.03 -32.33
CA SER A 330 -16.39 -25.28 -31.91
C SER A 330 -17.85 -24.99 -31.53
N ILE A 331 -18.76 -25.96 -31.78
CA ILE A 331 -20.17 -25.88 -31.37
C ILE A 331 -20.31 -25.55 -29.88
N TYR A 332 -19.41 -26.11 -29.05
CA TYR A 332 -19.40 -25.95 -27.61
C TYR A 332 -18.45 -24.84 -27.13
N ASP A 333 -17.92 -24.02 -28.01
CA ASP A 333 -17.20 -22.82 -27.63
C ASP A 333 -18.18 -21.77 -27.10
N LEU A 334 -17.77 -21.06 -26.05
CA LEU A 334 -18.61 -20.06 -25.42
C LEU A 334 -19.01 -18.94 -26.39
N ASN A 335 -18.12 -18.61 -27.32
CA ASN A 335 -18.39 -17.65 -28.41
C ASN A 335 -19.59 -18.07 -29.26
N ASN A 336 -19.71 -19.37 -29.61
CA ASN A 336 -20.84 -19.89 -30.36
C ASN A 336 -22.09 -20.06 -29.50
N LEU A 337 -21.95 -20.57 -28.25
CA LEU A 337 -23.11 -20.84 -27.37
C LEU A 337 -23.85 -19.57 -26.96
N LEU A 338 -23.14 -18.47 -26.82
CA LEU A 338 -23.70 -17.14 -26.51
C LEU A 338 -23.97 -16.29 -27.76
N ASP A 339 -23.53 -16.75 -28.94
CA ASP A 339 -23.56 -15.97 -30.19
C ASP A 339 -22.92 -14.56 -30.03
N LEU A 340 -21.74 -14.52 -29.35
CA LEU A 340 -21.07 -13.27 -28.98
C LEU A 340 -20.76 -12.39 -30.20
N LYS A 341 -20.47 -13.02 -31.33
CA LYS A 341 -20.23 -12.32 -32.58
C LYS A 341 -21.44 -11.52 -33.06
N SER A 342 -22.65 -12.11 -32.96
CA SER A 342 -23.89 -11.40 -33.33
C SER A 342 -24.27 -10.32 -32.31
N ILE A 343 -23.94 -10.52 -31.04
CA ILE A 343 -24.08 -9.49 -30.00
C ILE A 343 -23.10 -8.34 -30.22
N GLY A 344 -21.92 -8.62 -30.80
CA GLY A 344 -20.85 -7.64 -30.99
C GLY A 344 -19.91 -7.55 -29.78
N VAL A 345 -19.59 -8.69 -29.16
CA VAL A 345 -18.67 -8.84 -28.03
C VAL A 345 -17.44 -9.59 -28.48
N ASP A 346 -16.26 -9.00 -28.28
CA ASP A 346 -14.96 -9.62 -28.54
C ASP A 346 -14.62 -10.62 -27.41
N TYR A 347 -14.52 -11.90 -27.72
CA TYR A 347 -14.17 -12.93 -26.73
C TYR A 347 -12.68 -13.27 -26.75
N ILE A 348 -12.05 -13.20 -25.57
CA ILE A 348 -10.65 -13.51 -25.36
C ILE A 348 -10.54 -14.77 -24.48
N SER A 349 -10.37 -15.91 -25.13
CA SER A 349 -10.17 -17.22 -24.47
C SER A 349 -8.73 -17.43 -24.02
N GLY A 350 -8.49 -18.53 -23.27
CA GLY A 350 -7.14 -18.98 -22.92
C GLY A 350 -6.78 -18.80 -21.44
N TYR A 351 -7.79 -18.74 -20.57
CA TYR A 351 -7.56 -18.74 -19.11
C TYR A 351 -6.58 -19.85 -18.69
N PRO A 352 -5.58 -19.60 -17.84
CA PRO A 352 -5.37 -18.38 -17.02
C PRO A 352 -4.43 -17.32 -17.64
N ASN A 353 -4.04 -17.46 -18.89
CA ASN A 353 -3.02 -16.62 -19.54
C ASN A 353 -3.60 -15.53 -20.44
N ASN A 354 -4.92 -15.43 -20.52
CA ASN A 354 -5.61 -14.39 -21.27
C ASN A 354 -5.62 -13.08 -20.49
N SER A 355 -5.39 -11.97 -21.20
CA SER A 355 -5.51 -10.61 -20.64
C SER A 355 -5.90 -9.61 -21.73
N TYR A 356 -6.30 -8.44 -21.30
CA TYR A 356 -6.61 -7.29 -22.14
C TYR A 356 -5.86 -6.06 -21.60
N TRP A 357 -5.45 -5.14 -22.48
CA TRP A 357 -4.63 -4.01 -22.07
C TRP A 357 -5.36 -2.69 -22.31
N LEU A 358 -5.41 -1.85 -21.29
CA LEU A 358 -5.83 -0.48 -21.32
C LEU A 358 -4.59 0.42 -21.13
N ASP A 359 -3.97 0.81 -22.21
CA ASP A 359 -2.66 1.48 -22.20
C ASP A 359 -1.60 0.62 -21.50
N ASN A 360 -1.15 0.97 -20.29
CA ASN A 360 -0.19 0.19 -19.50
C ASN A 360 -0.83 -0.60 -18.33
N LEU A 361 -2.15 -0.63 -18.27
CA LEU A 361 -2.90 -1.40 -17.27
C LEU A 361 -3.35 -2.72 -17.87
N GLU A 362 -2.96 -3.83 -17.23
CA GLU A 362 -3.41 -5.17 -17.61
C GLU A 362 -4.71 -5.52 -16.92
N VAL A 363 -5.69 -5.96 -17.73
CA VAL A 363 -6.99 -6.45 -17.30
C VAL A 363 -7.02 -7.96 -17.46
N LEU A 364 -7.28 -8.70 -16.39
CA LEU A 364 -7.29 -10.18 -16.38
C LEU A 364 -8.37 -10.70 -15.43
N HIS A 365 -8.76 -11.99 -15.58
CA HIS A 365 -9.68 -12.56 -14.60
C HIS A 365 -9.00 -12.77 -13.23
N GLY A 366 -7.77 -13.23 -13.21
CA GLY A 366 -7.09 -13.65 -11.99
C GLY A 366 -7.15 -15.17 -11.78
N ASN A 367 -6.16 -15.71 -11.07
CA ASN A 367 -6.03 -17.17 -10.85
C ASN A 367 -5.54 -17.54 -9.45
N VAL A 368 -5.40 -16.55 -8.58
CA VAL A 368 -4.91 -16.72 -7.21
C VAL A 368 -5.87 -16.03 -6.24
N ALA A 369 -6.34 -16.78 -5.23
CA ALA A 369 -7.06 -16.25 -4.10
C ALA A 369 -6.31 -16.57 -2.80
N ARG A 370 -6.05 -15.57 -1.97
CA ARG A 370 -5.41 -15.74 -0.65
C ARG A 370 -6.41 -15.46 0.45
N GLY A 371 -6.40 -16.29 1.50
CA GLY A 371 -7.44 -16.31 2.54
C GLY A 371 -7.42 -15.15 3.54
N LYS A 372 -6.65 -14.08 3.30
CA LYS A 372 -6.66 -12.88 4.15
C LYS A 372 -6.99 -11.66 3.31
N PRO A 373 -7.79 -10.72 3.82
CA PRO A 373 -8.09 -9.46 3.15
C PRO A 373 -6.80 -8.76 2.68
N LEU A 374 -6.84 -8.16 1.51
CA LEU A 374 -5.73 -7.46 0.86
C LEU A 374 -4.50 -8.32 0.48
N ALA A 375 -4.46 -9.59 0.88
CA ALA A 375 -3.29 -10.43 0.63
C ALA A 375 -3.11 -10.77 -0.86
N THR A 376 -4.21 -10.84 -1.62
CA THR A 376 -4.17 -11.14 -3.05
C THR A 376 -3.64 -9.93 -3.83
N VAL A 377 -4.25 -8.78 -3.69
CA VAL A 377 -3.82 -7.55 -4.39
C VAL A 377 -2.39 -7.14 -4.02
N SER A 378 -2.00 -7.29 -2.74
CA SER A 378 -0.63 -7.04 -2.28
C SER A 378 0.38 -8.00 -2.91
N GLY A 379 0.00 -9.27 -3.08
CA GLY A 379 0.83 -10.26 -3.76
C GLY A 379 0.97 -9.98 -5.24
N VAL A 380 -0.11 -9.61 -5.91
CA VAL A 380 -0.15 -9.29 -7.35
C VAL A 380 0.69 -8.04 -7.63
N VAL A 381 0.47 -6.92 -6.91
CA VAL A 381 1.27 -5.71 -7.09
C VAL A 381 2.76 -5.92 -6.80
N GLY A 382 3.08 -6.95 -6.00
CA GLY A 382 4.46 -7.37 -5.72
C GLY A 382 5.13 -8.10 -6.89
N GLN A 383 4.38 -8.77 -7.74
CA GLN A 383 4.88 -9.61 -8.83
C GLN A 383 5.03 -8.87 -10.16
N TYR A 384 4.13 -7.92 -10.45
CA TYR A 384 4.11 -7.20 -11.73
C TYR A 384 4.84 -5.86 -11.66
N ASN A 385 5.29 -5.37 -12.82
CA ASN A 385 5.92 -4.05 -12.98
C ASN A 385 5.00 -3.05 -13.71
N HIS A 386 3.71 -3.37 -13.80
CA HIS A 386 2.64 -2.56 -14.36
C HIS A 386 1.39 -2.66 -13.48
N SER A 387 0.43 -1.77 -13.72
CA SER A 387 -0.85 -1.81 -13.03
C SER A 387 -1.71 -2.98 -13.50
N THR A 388 -2.51 -3.57 -12.60
CA THR A 388 -3.40 -4.69 -12.90
C THR A 388 -4.79 -4.46 -12.31
N ILE A 389 -5.83 -4.91 -13.02
CA ILE A 389 -7.18 -4.98 -12.51
C ILE A 389 -7.75 -6.38 -12.78
N PHE A 390 -8.39 -6.98 -11.78
CA PHE A 390 -8.83 -8.37 -11.86
C PHE A 390 -10.10 -8.66 -11.03
N GLY A 391 -10.70 -9.83 -11.24
CA GLY A 391 -11.85 -10.40 -10.53
C GLY A 391 -11.47 -11.59 -9.65
N HIS A 392 -12.20 -12.70 -9.79
CA HIS A 392 -11.93 -14.02 -9.21
C HIS A 392 -12.05 -14.13 -7.68
N ILE A 393 -11.62 -13.12 -6.92
CA ILE A 393 -11.63 -13.15 -5.45
C ILE A 393 -12.92 -12.59 -4.84
N HIS A 394 -13.77 -12.01 -5.66
CA HIS A 394 -15.08 -11.45 -5.30
C HIS A 394 -15.03 -10.33 -4.25
N SER A 395 -13.86 -9.76 -3.95
CA SER A 395 -13.70 -8.68 -2.99
C SER A 395 -13.23 -7.40 -3.65
N LEU A 396 -13.68 -6.25 -3.12
CA LEU A 396 -13.21 -4.94 -3.53
C LEU A 396 -11.91 -4.62 -2.78
N GLU A 397 -10.77 -4.76 -3.47
CA GLU A 397 -9.46 -4.56 -2.86
C GLU A 397 -8.56 -3.71 -3.76
N ARG A 398 -7.69 -2.92 -3.16
CA ARG A 398 -6.69 -2.12 -3.87
C ARG A 398 -5.38 -2.06 -3.10
N ALA A 399 -4.26 -2.26 -3.81
CA ALA A 399 -2.92 -2.07 -3.28
C ALA A 399 -2.06 -1.33 -4.32
N SER A 400 -1.17 -0.46 -3.86
CA SER A 400 -0.28 0.29 -4.75
C SER A 400 1.15 0.26 -4.21
N ARG A 401 2.13 0.32 -5.11
CA ARG A 401 3.54 0.51 -4.75
C ARG A 401 4.23 1.49 -5.70
N THR A 402 5.26 2.15 -5.20
CA THR A 402 6.10 3.04 -6.00
C THR A 402 7.33 2.29 -6.49
N LEU A 403 7.60 2.38 -7.78
CA LEU A 403 8.78 1.86 -8.44
C LEU A 403 9.74 3.01 -8.75
N TYR A 404 10.99 2.86 -8.34
CA TYR A 404 12.06 3.78 -8.68
C TYR A 404 12.87 3.16 -9.82
N THR A 405 12.82 3.79 -10.99
CA THR A 405 13.47 3.29 -12.21
C THR A 405 14.43 4.33 -12.76
N ASN A 406 15.30 3.92 -13.68
CA ASN A 406 16.18 4.85 -14.43
C ASN A 406 15.41 5.84 -15.33
N ARG A 407 14.10 5.65 -15.53
CA ARG A 407 13.19 6.54 -16.29
C ARG A 407 12.34 7.43 -15.37
N GLY A 408 12.58 7.42 -14.05
CA GLY A 408 11.83 8.16 -13.07
C GLY A 408 11.00 7.30 -12.13
N ILE A 409 10.12 7.93 -11.39
CA ILE A 409 9.24 7.31 -10.39
C ILE A 409 7.92 6.94 -11.06
N LYS A 410 7.48 5.69 -10.89
CA LYS A 410 6.19 5.19 -11.34
C LYS A 410 5.44 4.55 -10.17
N THR A 411 4.18 4.92 -9.96
CA THR A 411 3.28 4.17 -9.07
C THR A 411 2.50 3.16 -9.89
N ILE A 412 2.46 1.91 -9.43
CA ILE A 412 1.63 0.86 -9.99
C ILE A 412 0.58 0.43 -8.98
N THR A 413 -0.59 0.05 -9.48
CA THR A 413 -1.74 -0.35 -8.67
C THR A 413 -2.23 -1.72 -9.10
N SER A 414 -2.57 -2.57 -8.14
CA SER A 414 -3.34 -3.78 -8.36
C SER A 414 -4.69 -3.63 -7.67
N ALA A 415 -5.78 -3.94 -8.38
CA ALA A 415 -7.14 -3.78 -7.88
C ALA A 415 -8.01 -4.98 -8.23
N SER A 416 -8.91 -5.36 -7.32
CA SER A 416 -9.99 -6.33 -7.56
C SER A 416 -11.33 -5.62 -7.46
N VAL A 417 -12.24 -5.92 -8.39
CA VAL A 417 -13.48 -5.17 -8.60
C VAL A 417 -14.72 -5.78 -7.93
N GLY A 418 -14.54 -6.80 -7.08
CA GLY A 418 -15.67 -7.50 -6.46
C GLY A 418 -16.34 -8.46 -7.44
N CYS A 419 -17.64 -8.65 -7.28
CA CYS A 419 -18.46 -9.54 -8.11
C CYS A 419 -19.86 -8.97 -8.36
N LEU A 420 -20.61 -9.57 -9.28
CA LEU A 420 -22.04 -9.31 -9.47
C LEU A 420 -22.91 -10.57 -9.21
N CYS A 421 -22.37 -11.53 -8.48
CA CYS A 421 -23.14 -12.65 -7.96
C CYS A 421 -23.78 -12.31 -6.60
N ARG A 422 -24.73 -13.13 -6.17
CA ARG A 422 -25.43 -12.96 -4.88
C ARG A 422 -24.50 -13.26 -3.69
N LEU A 423 -24.72 -12.53 -2.59
CA LEU A 423 -23.91 -12.60 -1.36
C LEU A 423 -24.61 -13.36 -0.21
N ASP A 424 -25.73 -14.02 -0.48
CA ASP A 424 -26.57 -14.71 0.51
C ASP A 424 -26.37 -16.23 0.55
N TYR A 425 -25.19 -16.68 0.13
CA TYR A 425 -24.73 -18.08 0.14
C TYR A 425 -25.45 -19.01 -0.86
N VAL A 426 -26.23 -18.49 -1.79
CA VAL A 426 -26.86 -19.29 -2.83
C VAL A 426 -25.86 -19.75 -3.89
N VAL A 427 -24.80 -18.98 -4.10
CA VAL A 427 -23.75 -19.32 -5.08
C VAL A 427 -22.94 -20.54 -4.60
N PRO A 428 -22.76 -21.57 -5.45
CA PRO A 428 -21.98 -22.74 -5.08
C PRO A 428 -20.57 -22.41 -4.62
N GLY A 429 -20.20 -22.90 -3.44
CA GLY A 429 -18.87 -22.62 -2.86
C GLY A 429 -18.79 -21.37 -2.00
N HIS A 430 -19.79 -20.51 -2.01
CA HIS A 430 -19.84 -19.37 -1.08
C HIS A 430 -20.06 -19.84 0.36
N LYS A 431 -19.21 -19.40 1.27
CA LYS A 431 -19.24 -19.80 2.68
C LYS A 431 -19.28 -18.59 3.60
N ARG A 432 -19.92 -18.78 4.75
CA ARG A 432 -19.94 -17.76 5.80
C ARG A 432 -18.52 -17.32 6.18
N GLY A 433 -18.29 -16.00 6.25
CA GLY A 433 -17.00 -15.40 6.61
C GLY A 433 -16.05 -15.16 5.43
N GLN A 434 -16.52 -15.33 4.18
CA GLN A 434 -15.81 -14.84 3.01
C GLN A 434 -16.11 -13.35 2.79
N ASP A 435 -15.09 -12.60 2.40
CA ASP A 435 -15.16 -11.14 2.22
C ASP A 435 -15.61 -10.76 0.79
N TRP A 436 -16.75 -11.33 0.36
CA TRP A 436 -17.34 -11.03 -0.95
C TRP A 436 -18.09 -9.70 -0.90
N GLN A 437 -17.91 -8.87 -1.92
CA GLN A 437 -18.64 -7.61 -2.12
C GLN A 437 -19.13 -7.49 -3.56
N ASN A 438 -20.35 -6.98 -3.74
CA ASN A 438 -20.78 -6.55 -5.05
C ASN A 438 -20.08 -5.24 -5.42
N GLY A 439 -19.58 -5.17 -6.64
CA GLY A 439 -18.88 -4.00 -7.10
C GLY A 439 -18.54 -3.97 -8.58
N LEU A 440 -18.00 -2.83 -9.00
CA LEU A 440 -17.57 -2.52 -10.36
C LEU A 440 -16.27 -1.76 -10.33
N GLY A 441 -15.56 -1.75 -11.45
CA GLY A 441 -14.41 -0.88 -11.67
C GLY A 441 -14.70 0.15 -12.77
N ILE A 442 -14.24 1.38 -12.58
CA ILE A 442 -14.12 2.34 -13.66
C ILE A 442 -12.64 2.64 -13.85
N VAL A 443 -12.17 2.55 -15.08
CA VAL A 443 -10.79 2.89 -15.44
C VAL A 443 -10.80 4.07 -16.41
N THR A 444 -10.18 5.17 -15.99
CA THR A 444 -9.87 6.29 -16.88
C THR A 444 -8.42 6.15 -17.33
N TYR A 445 -8.17 6.05 -18.63
CA TYR A 445 -6.86 5.73 -19.17
C TYR A 445 -6.53 6.50 -20.45
N GLY A 446 -5.23 6.57 -20.76
CA GLY A 446 -4.68 7.27 -21.93
C GLY A 446 -3.56 8.23 -21.54
N ASN A 447 -2.66 8.53 -22.48
CA ASN A 447 -1.52 9.44 -22.29
C ASN A 447 -0.65 9.11 -21.06
N GLY A 448 -0.53 7.81 -20.72
CA GLY A 448 0.21 7.36 -19.53
C GLY A 448 -0.49 7.57 -18.20
N ILE A 449 -1.78 7.97 -18.21
CA ILE A 449 -2.64 8.07 -17.04
C ILE A 449 -3.42 6.76 -16.91
N GLU A 450 -3.49 6.22 -15.70
CA GLU A 450 -4.27 5.03 -15.35
C GLU A 450 -4.90 5.29 -13.98
N GLN A 451 -6.16 5.72 -13.98
CA GLN A 451 -6.92 5.90 -12.75
C GLN A 451 -7.94 4.78 -12.62
N ILE A 452 -7.95 4.12 -11.46
CA ILE A 452 -8.89 3.04 -11.13
C ILE A 452 -9.80 3.53 -10.01
N ASP A 453 -11.09 3.53 -10.24
CA ASP A 453 -12.12 3.79 -9.25
C ASP A 453 -12.88 2.48 -8.97
N LEU A 454 -12.87 2.04 -7.71
CA LEU A 454 -13.64 0.87 -7.26
C LEU A 454 -14.97 1.35 -6.70
N LEU A 455 -16.05 0.80 -7.21
CA LEU A 455 -17.42 1.18 -6.86
C LEU A 455 -18.11 0.01 -6.16
N GLU A 456 -18.48 0.19 -4.90
CA GLU A 456 -19.24 -0.80 -4.13
C GLU A 456 -20.72 -0.68 -4.43
N ILE A 457 -21.39 -1.83 -4.60
CA ILE A 457 -22.83 -1.92 -4.71
C ILE A 457 -23.40 -2.52 -3.42
N VAL A 458 -24.12 -1.72 -2.66
CA VAL A 458 -24.73 -2.13 -1.38
C VAL A 458 -26.22 -2.28 -1.56
N ASN A 459 -26.76 -3.49 -1.39
CA ASN A 459 -28.18 -3.79 -1.56
C ASN A 459 -28.73 -3.26 -2.89
N GLY A 460 -28.04 -3.50 -3.99
CA GLY A 460 -28.41 -3.05 -5.32
C GLY A 460 -28.33 -1.54 -5.53
N THR A 461 -27.60 -0.81 -4.69
CA THR A 461 -27.46 0.64 -4.81
C THR A 461 -25.97 1.03 -4.86
N LEU A 462 -25.62 1.94 -5.74
CA LEU A 462 -24.27 2.46 -5.96
C LEU A 462 -24.30 3.99 -5.99
N ALA A 463 -23.27 4.62 -5.47
CA ALA A 463 -23.06 6.07 -5.54
C ALA A 463 -21.82 6.39 -6.39
N TYR A 464 -21.98 7.26 -7.40
CA TYR A 464 -20.88 7.73 -8.23
C TYR A 464 -21.12 9.15 -8.71
N ASN A 465 -20.09 10.00 -8.66
CA ASN A 465 -20.13 11.42 -9.08
C ASN A 465 -21.35 12.20 -8.54
N GLY A 466 -21.71 11.95 -7.26
CA GLY A 466 -22.82 12.63 -6.61
C GLY A 466 -24.22 12.15 -7.00
N LYS A 467 -24.31 11.08 -7.81
CA LYS A 467 -25.57 10.43 -8.19
C LYS A 467 -25.72 9.08 -7.49
N LEU A 468 -26.97 8.64 -7.31
CA LEU A 468 -27.33 7.30 -6.85
C LEU A 468 -27.92 6.49 -8.01
N TYR A 469 -27.39 5.29 -8.19
CA TYR A 469 -27.86 4.30 -9.13
C TYR A 469 -28.43 3.11 -8.36
N ASN A 470 -29.63 2.65 -8.70
CA ASN A 470 -30.30 1.55 -7.99
C ASN A 470 -31.10 0.66 -8.95
N GLY A 471 -30.84 0.76 -10.23
CA GLY A 471 -31.46 0.00 -11.29
C GLY A 471 -32.93 0.33 -11.55
N ARG A 472 -33.54 1.29 -10.83
CA ARG A 472 -34.99 1.56 -10.93
C ARG A 472 -35.43 1.98 -12.33
N THR A 473 -34.60 2.71 -13.05
CA THR A 473 -34.90 3.18 -14.40
C THR A 473 -35.01 2.06 -15.41
N VAL A 474 -34.21 0.99 -15.23
CA VAL A 474 -34.17 -0.17 -16.14
C VAL A 474 -34.91 -1.39 -15.62
N LYS A 475 -35.17 -1.50 -14.31
CA LYS A 475 -35.70 -2.70 -13.63
C LYS A 475 -36.99 -3.22 -14.24
N LYS A 476 -37.91 -2.34 -14.63
CA LYS A 476 -39.21 -2.72 -15.20
C LYS A 476 -39.04 -3.43 -16.55
N ASP A 477 -38.17 -2.91 -17.40
CA ASP A 477 -37.91 -3.48 -18.73
C ASP A 477 -37.13 -4.79 -18.60
N VAL A 478 -36.11 -4.83 -17.75
CA VAL A 478 -35.37 -6.05 -17.41
C VAL A 478 -36.32 -7.15 -16.91
N GLN A 479 -37.20 -6.86 -15.97
CA GLN A 479 -38.20 -7.86 -15.47
C GLN A 479 -39.12 -8.35 -16.57
N LYS A 480 -39.53 -7.48 -17.50
CA LYS A 480 -40.36 -7.89 -18.64
C LYS A 480 -39.59 -8.85 -19.55
N MET A 481 -38.34 -8.58 -19.84
CA MET A 481 -37.48 -9.45 -20.64
C MET A 481 -37.20 -10.78 -19.96
N LEU A 482 -36.87 -10.80 -18.67
CA LEU A 482 -36.69 -12.01 -17.88
C LEU A 482 -37.96 -12.91 -17.91
N LYS A 483 -39.15 -12.31 -17.74
CA LYS A 483 -40.42 -13.05 -17.85
C LYS A 483 -40.63 -13.64 -19.24
N ALA A 484 -40.24 -12.96 -20.30
CA ALA A 484 -40.34 -13.47 -21.66
C ALA A 484 -39.34 -14.62 -21.91
N LEU A 485 -38.13 -14.49 -21.36
CA LEU A 485 -37.03 -15.45 -21.50
C LEU A 485 -37.35 -16.81 -20.83
N HIS A 486 -37.98 -16.80 -19.63
CA HIS A 486 -38.27 -18.00 -18.85
C HIS A 486 -39.67 -18.58 -19.06
N ARG A 487 -40.48 -18.00 -19.95
CA ARG A 487 -41.82 -18.55 -20.34
C ARG A 487 -41.74 -19.60 -21.45
N ARG A 488 -40.56 -19.94 -21.94
CA ARG A 488 -40.35 -20.95 -22.99
C ARG A 488 -39.73 -22.23 -22.37
#